data_1155d096d8c92d4c8876942ec42fe6bf
#
_entry.id   1155d096d8c92d4c8876942ec42fe6bf
#
_cell.length_a   1.000
_cell.length_b   1.000
_cell.length_c   1.000
_cell.angle_alpha   90.00
_cell.angle_beta   90.00
_cell.angle_gamma   90.00
#
_symmetry.space_group_name_H-M   'P 1'
#
loop_
_entity.id
_entity.type
_entity.pdbx_description
1 polymer ?
#
loop_
_entity_poly.entity_id
_entity_poly.type
_entity_poly.pdbx_seq_one_letter_code
_entity_poly.pdbx_strand_id
1 'polypeptide(L)'
;TNENSECHAITVSSVTSVSIDPPSLLVCINKSASIHDSIVIGSKFCINLLTKNHEELSNICSSYENENKRFQSDEWDLTDIPFLKRAQANIFCEVDQLISYHTHSIVIGKVLKSNNSADINTLTYVDGRYE
;
A
#
# COMPACT_ATOMS: atom_id res chain seq x y z
N THR A 1 2.20 -5.06 -3.79
CA THR A 1 2.21 -6.53 -3.86
C THR A 1 2.77 -7.04 -5.19
N ASN A 2 3.24 -8.26 -5.20
CA ASN A 2 3.78 -8.94 -6.37
C ASN A 2 3.26 -10.39 -6.37
N GLU A 3 2.10 -10.59 -6.98
CA GLU A 3 1.49 -11.91 -7.16
C GLU A 3 1.53 -12.33 -8.63
N ASN A 4 1.79 -13.61 -8.90
CA ASN A 4 1.87 -14.16 -10.26
C ASN A 4 2.86 -13.42 -11.16
N SER A 5 3.97 -12.91 -10.58
CA SER A 5 5.00 -12.12 -11.28
C SER A 5 4.50 -10.77 -11.80
N GLU A 6 3.32 -10.31 -11.37
CA GLU A 6 2.80 -8.97 -11.68
C GLU A 6 2.86 -8.07 -10.46
N CYS A 7 3.42 -6.87 -10.63
CA CYS A 7 3.46 -5.87 -9.57
C CYS A 7 2.20 -5.01 -9.62
N HIS A 8 1.61 -4.78 -8.47
CA HIS A 8 0.45 -3.90 -8.31
C HIS A 8 0.67 -2.92 -7.17
N ALA A 9 0.18 -1.71 -7.36
CA ALA A 9 0.20 -0.66 -6.33
C ALA A 9 -1.04 0.21 -6.49
N ILE A 10 -1.53 0.73 -5.37
CA ILE A 10 -2.67 1.63 -5.33
C ILE A 10 -2.48 2.62 -4.19
N THR A 11 -2.97 3.84 -4.38
CA THR A 11 -3.03 4.84 -3.31
C THR A 11 -4.29 4.61 -2.49
N VAL A 12 -4.12 4.50 -1.18
CA VAL A 12 -5.23 4.33 -0.24
C VAL A 12 -5.11 5.33 0.91
N SER A 13 -6.24 5.65 1.53
CA SER A 13 -6.29 6.49 2.73
C SER A 13 -6.90 5.75 3.94
N SER A 14 -7.34 4.52 3.73
CA SER A 14 -8.13 3.74 4.71
C SER A 14 -7.28 2.73 5.46
N VAL A 15 -6.14 3.15 6.01
CA VAL A 15 -5.25 2.27 6.79
C VAL A 15 -5.40 2.58 8.27
N THR A 16 -5.57 1.56 9.09
CA THR A 16 -5.58 1.72 10.55
C THR A 16 -4.99 0.50 11.25
N SER A 17 -4.44 0.71 12.44
CA SER A 17 -3.96 -0.38 13.29
C SER A 17 -5.12 -1.17 13.86
N VAL A 18 -4.92 -2.48 14.07
CA VAL A 18 -5.94 -3.39 14.59
C VAL A 18 -5.52 -4.01 15.91
N SER A 19 -4.37 -4.67 15.96
CA SER A 19 -3.94 -5.43 17.12
C SER A 19 -2.45 -5.25 17.37
N ILE A 20 -2.03 -5.39 18.62
CA ILE A 20 -0.62 -5.32 19.01
C ILE A 20 0.00 -6.71 19.03
N ASP A 21 -0.76 -7.74 19.36
CA ASP A 21 -0.27 -9.13 19.49
C ASP A 21 -1.26 -10.10 18.84
N PRO A 22 -0.97 -10.55 17.61
CA PRO A 22 0.13 -10.13 16.74
C PRO A 22 -0.07 -8.72 16.21
N PRO A 23 1.02 -7.99 15.89
CA PRO A 23 0.88 -6.66 15.30
C PRO A 23 0.20 -6.77 13.93
N SER A 24 -0.88 -6.04 13.77
CA SER A 24 -1.71 -6.12 12.58
C SER A 24 -2.37 -4.79 12.26
N LEU A 25 -2.72 -4.63 10.99
CA LEU A 25 -3.40 -3.46 10.48
C LEU A 25 -4.49 -3.88 9.50
N LEU A 26 -5.37 -2.96 9.17
CA LEU A 26 -6.33 -3.18 8.09
C LEU A 26 -6.21 -2.09 7.03
N VAL A 27 -6.62 -2.46 5.82
CA VAL A 27 -6.78 -1.53 4.70
C VAL A 27 -8.01 -1.95 3.90
N CYS A 28 -8.77 -0.97 3.41
CA CYS A 28 -9.93 -1.23 2.57
C CYS A 28 -9.55 -1.06 1.10
N ILE A 29 -9.81 -2.07 0.30
CA ILE A 29 -9.47 -2.11 -1.14
C ILE A 29 -10.76 -2.22 -1.95
N ASN A 30 -10.93 -1.32 -2.91
CA ASN A 30 -12.05 -1.36 -3.85
C ASN A 30 -11.95 -2.63 -4.70
N LYS A 31 -13.06 -3.36 -4.80
CA LYS A 31 -13.13 -4.61 -5.58
C LYS A 31 -12.87 -4.39 -7.07
N SER A 32 -13.10 -3.19 -7.59
CA SER A 32 -12.82 -2.87 -8.98
C SER A 32 -11.38 -2.47 -9.25
N ALA A 33 -10.55 -2.31 -8.21
CA ALA A 33 -9.13 -2.01 -8.38
C ALA A 33 -8.38 -3.25 -8.89
N SER A 34 -7.43 -3.05 -9.80
CA SER A 34 -6.66 -4.15 -10.39
C SER A 34 -5.88 -4.96 -9.36
N ILE A 35 -5.42 -4.32 -8.29
CA ILE A 35 -4.71 -4.99 -7.20
C ILE A 35 -5.58 -5.99 -6.43
N HIS A 36 -6.90 -5.82 -6.47
CA HIS A 36 -7.82 -6.62 -5.64
C HIS A 36 -7.68 -8.13 -5.88
N ASP A 37 -7.52 -8.54 -7.13
CA ASP A 37 -7.39 -9.96 -7.49
C ASP A 37 -6.09 -10.58 -6.98
N SER A 38 -5.08 -9.75 -6.70
CA SER A 38 -3.79 -10.19 -6.15
C SER A 38 -3.82 -10.32 -4.64
N ILE A 39 -4.83 -9.80 -3.97
CA ILE A 39 -4.95 -9.81 -2.51
C ILE A 39 -5.74 -11.06 -2.11
N VAL A 40 -5.01 -12.10 -1.76
CA VAL A 40 -5.58 -13.38 -1.30
C VAL A 40 -4.91 -13.77 0.03
N ILE A 41 -5.56 -14.65 0.79
CA ILE A 41 -5.00 -15.12 2.07
C ILE A 41 -3.59 -15.67 1.84
N GLY A 42 -2.65 -15.20 2.66
CA GLY A 42 -1.24 -15.58 2.58
C GLY A 42 -0.39 -14.75 1.62
N SER A 43 -0.99 -13.94 0.75
CA SER A 43 -0.22 -13.05 -0.11
C SER A 43 0.42 -11.92 0.72
N LYS A 44 1.52 -11.37 0.20
CA LYS A 44 2.29 -10.34 0.90
C LYS A 44 2.15 -9.00 0.21
N PHE A 45 2.16 -7.95 1.00
CA PHE A 45 2.09 -6.58 0.51
C PHE A 45 2.86 -5.64 1.41
N CYS A 46 3.14 -4.45 0.91
CA CYS A 46 3.79 -3.40 1.68
C CYS A 46 2.91 -2.16 1.71
N ILE A 47 2.70 -1.62 2.89
CA ILE A 47 2.15 -0.28 3.08
C ILE A 47 3.31 0.70 3.10
N ASN A 48 3.28 1.68 2.19
CA ASN A 48 4.29 2.73 2.12
C ASN A 48 3.67 4.04 2.58
N LEU A 49 4.15 4.57 3.69
CA LEU A 49 3.79 5.92 4.12
C LEU A 49 4.63 6.89 3.29
N LEU A 50 3.97 7.78 2.56
CA LEU A 50 4.62 8.64 1.58
C LEU A 50 5.24 9.87 2.23
N THR A 51 6.34 10.34 1.66
CA THR A 51 6.91 11.66 1.97
C THR A 51 6.30 12.71 1.06
N LYS A 52 6.53 13.98 1.40
CA LYS A 52 6.04 15.12 0.59
C LYS A 52 6.56 15.10 -0.85
N ASN A 53 7.65 14.42 -1.12
CA ASN A 53 8.22 14.27 -2.46
C ASN A 53 7.45 13.26 -3.34
N HIS A 54 6.50 12.53 -2.77
CA HIS A 54 5.75 11.47 -3.45
C HIS A 54 4.35 11.89 -3.94
N GLU A 55 4.04 13.18 -3.97
CA GLU A 55 2.71 13.64 -4.40
C GLU A 55 2.37 13.16 -5.81
N GLU A 56 3.31 13.28 -6.74
CA GLU A 56 3.12 12.82 -8.12
C GLU A 56 2.89 11.31 -8.19
N LEU A 57 3.69 10.53 -7.46
CA LEU A 57 3.54 9.09 -7.42
C LEU A 57 2.19 8.67 -6.81
N SER A 58 1.75 9.37 -5.78
CA SER A 58 0.44 9.15 -5.17
C SER A 58 -0.69 9.36 -6.19
N ASN A 59 -0.60 10.41 -7.00
CA ASN A 59 -1.57 10.68 -8.06
C ASN A 59 -1.55 9.59 -9.14
N ILE A 60 -0.38 9.15 -9.55
CA ILE A 60 -0.22 8.07 -10.54
C ILE A 60 -0.88 6.78 -10.03
N CYS A 61 -0.68 6.44 -8.77
CA CYS A 61 -1.24 5.22 -8.19
C CYS A 61 -2.74 5.32 -7.86
N SER A 62 -3.35 6.50 -7.96
CA SER A 62 -4.78 6.68 -7.75
C SER A 62 -5.60 6.71 -9.03
N SER A 63 -4.97 6.66 -10.20
CA SER A 63 -5.63 6.81 -11.49
C SER A 63 -5.47 5.57 -12.37
N TYR A 64 -6.56 5.09 -12.94
CA TYR A 64 -6.55 4.03 -13.94
C TYR A 64 -5.73 4.39 -15.18
N GLU A 65 -5.80 5.64 -15.59
CA GLU A 65 -5.11 6.11 -16.80
C GLU A 65 -3.59 5.95 -16.72
N ASN A 66 -3.05 5.91 -15.51
CA ASN A 66 -1.62 5.83 -15.27
C ASN A 66 -1.16 4.46 -14.74
N GLU A 67 -1.99 3.43 -14.85
CA GLU A 67 -1.69 2.12 -14.27
C GLU A 67 -0.38 1.54 -14.78
N ASN A 68 -0.08 1.70 -16.06
CA ASN A 68 1.16 1.21 -16.67
C ASN A 68 2.39 2.04 -16.30
N LYS A 69 2.22 3.17 -15.61
CA LYS A 69 3.30 4.07 -15.20
C LYS A 69 3.72 3.91 -13.74
N ARG A 70 3.02 3.11 -12.97
CA ARG A 70 3.18 3.06 -11.51
C ARG A 70 4.57 2.61 -11.06
N PHE A 71 5.23 1.76 -11.82
CA PHE A 71 6.53 1.19 -11.47
C PHE A 71 7.68 1.67 -12.35
N GLN A 72 7.52 2.77 -13.08
CA GLN A 72 8.57 3.33 -13.94
C GLN A 72 9.64 4.09 -13.16
N SER A 73 9.33 4.55 -11.95
CA SER A 73 10.26 5.28 -11.10
C SER A 73 11.35 4.35 -10.54
N ASP A 74 12.56 4.86 -10.39
CA ASP A 74 13.69 4.18 -9.75
C ASP A 74 13.55 4.13 -8.22
N GLU A 75 12.52 4.72 -7.65
CA GLU A 75 12.25 4.68 -6.21
C GLU A 75 11.76 3.30 -5.72
N TRP A 76 11.23 2.47 -6.64
CA TRP A 76 10.75 1.16 -6.30
C TRP A 76 11.88 0.14 -6.18
N ASP A 77 11.84 -0.67 -5.11
CA ASP A 77 12.56 -1.93 -5.03
C ASP A 77 11.56 -3.04 -5.39
N LEU A 78 11.85 -3.75 -6.46
CA LEU A 78 10.95 -4.77 -7.01
C LEU A 78 11.51 -6.20 -6.88
N THR A 79 12.53 -6.38 -6.04
CA THR A 79 13.21 -7.69 -5.92
C THR A 79 12.35 -8.76 -5.26
N ASP A 80 11.46 -8.37 -4.37
CA ASP A 80 10.52 -9.26 -3.68
C ASP A 80 9.19 -8.53 -3.55
N ILE A 81 8.71 -8.26 -2.35
CA ILE A 81 7.51 -7.43 -2.15
C ILE A 81 7.85 -6.00 -2.59
N PRO A 82 7.17 -5.43 -3.59
CA PRO A 82 7.47 -4.07 -4.02
C PRO A 82 7.36 -3.05 -2.89
N PHE A 83 8.36 -2.19 -2.75
CA PHE A 83 8.33 -1.12 -1.77
C PHE A 83 9.09 0.11 -2.27
N LEU A 84 8.74 1.27 -1.72
CA LEU A 84 9.41 2.53 -2.03
C LEU A 84 10.62 2.72 -1.12
N LYS A 85 11.80 2.82 -1.72
CA LYS A 85 13.08 2.91 -1.00
C LYS A 85 13.19 4.13 -0.10
N ARG A 86 12.54 5.24 -0.46
CA ARG A 86 12.61 6.52 0.26
C ARG A 86 11.28 6.92 0.89
N ALA A 87 10.41 5.96 1.18
CA ALA A 87 9.17 6.23 1.89
C ALA A 87 9.45 6.68 3.34
N GLN A 88 8.47 7.37 3.94
CA GLN A 88 8.51 7.71 5.37
C GLN A 88 8.60 6.44 6.21
N ALA A 89 7.84 5.43 5.84
CA ALA A 89 7.89 4.11 6.47
C ALA A 89 7.42 3.05 5.49
N ASN A 90 7.90 1.83 5.68
CA ASN A 90 7.45 0.65 4.97
C ASN A 90 6.98 -0.38 5.99
N ILE A 91 5.77 -0.88 5.83
CA ILE A 91 5.20 -1.90 6.70
C ILE A 91 4.87 -3.12 5.84
N PHE A 92 5.64 -4.19 6.00
CA PHE A 92 5.49 -5.43 5.22
C PHE A 92 4.53 -6.34 5.95
N CYS A 93 3.50 -6.79 5.23
CA CYS A 93 2.41 -7.55 5.79
C CYS A 93 2.12 -8.82 4.99
N GLU A 94 1.48 -9.76 5.66
CA GLU A 94 0.87 -10.95 5.05
C GLU A 94 -0.64 -10.90 5.29
N VAL A 95 -1.42 -11.15 4.24
CA VAL A 95 -2.88 -11.16 4.34
C VAL A 95 -3.32 -12.30 5.24
N ASP A 96 -3.96 -11.96 6.35
CA ASP A 96 -4.44 -12.91 7.35
C ASP A 96 -5.94 -13.16 7.21
N GLN A 97 -6.73 -12.11 6.95
CA GLN A 97 -8.17 -12.22 6.75
C GLN A 97 -8.64 -11.28 5.66
N LEU A 98 -9.69 -11.69 4.98
CA LEU A 98 -10.39 -10.88 3.97
C LEU A 98 -11.87 -10.87 4.30
N ILE A 99 -12.45 -9.67 4.39
CA ILE A 99 -13.85 -9.48 4.69
C ILE A 99 -14.47 -8.69 3.53
N SER A 100 -15.34 -9.35 2.76
CA SER A 100 -16.06 -8.70 1.66
C SER A 100 -17.18 -7.85 2.23
N TYR A 101 -17.23 -6.59 1.82
CA TYR A 101 -18.30 -5.68 2.20
C TYR A 101 -18.66 -4.76 1.03
N HIS A 102 -19.72 -5.10 0.31
CA HIS A 102 -20.24 -4.34 -0.83
C HIS A 102 -19.14 -4.01 -1.85
N THR A 103 -18.81 -2.73 -2.03
CA THR A 103 -17.84 -2.26 -3.04
C THR A 103 -16.37 -2.53 -2.69
N HIS A 104 -16.10 -2.88 -1.43
CA HIS A 104 -14.73 -3.02 -0.92
C HIS A 104 -14.51 -4.37 -0.24
N SER A 105 -13.26 -4.73 -0.10
CA SER A 105 -12.82 -5.77 0.83
C SER A 105 -11.98 -5.13 1.94
N ILE A 106 -12.22 -5.56 3.16
CA ILE A 106 -11.38 -5.22 4.31
C ILE A 106 -10.28 -6.27 4.38
N VAL A 107 -9.03 -5.82 4.24
CA VAL A 107 -7.86 -6.68 4.27
C VAL A 107 -7.19 -6.53 5.62
N ILE A 108 -7.11 -7.60 6.39
CA ILE A 108 -6.36 -7.61 7.65
C ILE A 108 -5.01 -8.25 7.38
N GLY A 109 -3.95 -7.48 7.60
CA GLY A 109 -2.58 -7.91 7.40
C GLY A 109 -1.83 -8.06 8.71
N LYS A 110 -1.15 -9.19 8.88
CA LYS A 110 -0.17 -9.38 9.94
C LYS A 110 1.12 -8.69 9.54
N VAL A 111 1.66 -7.87 10.43
CA VAL A 111 2.94 -7.19 10.19
C VAL A 111 4.09 -8.18 10.33
N LEU A 112 4.89 -8.31 9.28
CA LEU A 112 6.07 -9.17 9.27
C LEU A 112 7.32 -8.41 9.70
N LYS A 113 7.49 -7.20 9.18
CA LYS A 113 8.59 -6.31 9.51
C LYS A 113 8.24 -4.89 9.10
N SER A 114 8.96 -3.92 9.64
CA SER A 114 8.79 -2.52 9.26
C SER A 114 10.12 -1.79 9.34
N ASN A 115 10.20 -0.68 8.61
CA ASN A 115 11.28 0.29 8.75
C ASN A 115 10.71 1.69 8.60
N ASN A 116 11.42 2.68 9.08
CA ASN A 116 11.00 4.07 8.99
C ASN A 116 12.20 5.00 8.86
N SER A 117 11.96 6.16 8.26
CA SER A 117 12.91 7.25 8.19
C SER A 117 13.02 7.95 9.56
N ALA A 118 14.23 8.44 9.90
CA ALA A 118 14.44 9.17 11.14
C ALA A 118 13.74 10.53 11.13
N ASP A 119 13.67 11.18 9.97
CA ASP A 119 13.05 12.50 9.83
C ASP A 119 11.59 12.34 9.39
N ILE A 120 10.69 13.06 10.08
CA ILE A 120 9.27 13.03 9.76
C ILE A 120 8.97 14.06 8.68
N ASN A 121 8.56 13.56 7.51
CA ASN A 121 8.20 14.39 6.35
C ASN A 121 7.03 13.72 5.59
N THR A 122 5.99 13.38 6.32
CA THR A 122 4.87 12.58 5.79
C THR A 122 3.97 13.41 4.88
N LEU A 123 3.62 12.85 3.72
CA LEU A 123 2.62 13.41 2.83
C LEU A 123 1.25 13.22 3.46
N THR A 124 0.50 14.30 3.59
CA THR A 124 -0.83 14.30 4.19
C THR A 124 -1.87 14.72 3.16
N TYR A 125 -3.03 14.07 3.18
CA TYR A 125 -4.16 14.41 2.32
C TYR A 125 -5.30 14.90 3.19
N VAL A 126 -5.66 16.16 3.04
CA VAL A 126 -6.66 16.84 3.88
C VAL A 126 -7.57 17.69 3.00
N ASP A 127 -8.87 17.56 3.21
CA ASP A 127 -9.88 18.38 2.52
C ASP A 127 -9.70 18.38 0.99
N GLY A 128 -9.45 17.18 0.43
CA GLY A 128 -9.34 17.00 -1.02
C GLY A 128 -8.01 17.43 -1.63
N ARG A 129 -6.98 17.67 -0.84
CA ARG A 129 -5.66 18.11 -1.34
C ARG A 129 -4.51 17.60 -0.49
N TYR A 130 -3.33 17.56 -1.11
CA TYR A 130 -2.09 17.22 -0.41
C TYR A 130 -1.53 18.42 0.35
N GLU A 131 -0.92 18.12 1.47
CA GLU A 131 -0.23 19.12 2.29
C GLU A 131 1.16 18.65 2.72
#